data_16ec0b5786c57e8d46dd15dd6f8c916d
#
_entry.id   16ec0b5786c57e8d46dd15dd6f8c916d
#
_cell.length_a   1.000
_cell.length_b   1.000
_cell.length_c   1.000
_cell.angle_alpha   90.00
_cell.angle_beta   90.00
_cell.angle_gamma   90.00
#
_symmetry.space_group_name_H-M   'P 1'
#
loop_
_entity.id
_entity.type
_entity.pdbx_description
1 polymer ?
#
loop_
_entity_poly.entity_id
_entity_poly.type
_entity_poly.pdbx_seq_one_letter_code
_entity_poly.pdbx_strand_id
1 'polypeptide(L)'
;DIVPKVTNPNNPVDLPEVKGKIEFRNVWFAYENEDYVLKDVSFTIMPGEKVAFVGATGAGKSSILNLIGRYYDIQKGEILIDGINIKELNTEQLRNAIGQVQQDVFIFTGDIKSNISLRNKDISLEEIKDASSYVNASTFIEKLPHSYDEPVTERGSTLSSGQRQLLSFARTLAFQPKILVMDEATANIDTETESLIQEALEKLMTGRTTIMVAHRLSTIQHSDNIIVMHKGKVRESGTHQELLNKNGIYKKLYDLQLA
;
A
#
# COMPACT_ATOMS: atom_id res chain seq x y z
N ASP A 1 22.45 -9.32 18.77
CA ASP A 1 22.06 -8.81 17.45
C ASP A 1 21.10 -9.80 16.81
N ILE A 2 19.94 -9.31 16.38
CA ILE A 2 18.94 -10.13 15.68
C ILE A 2 19.41 -10.23 14.22
N VAL A 3 19.66 -11.44 13.75
CA VAL A 3 19.98 -11.67 12.32
C VAL A 3 18.72 -11.46 11.48
N PRO A 4 18.74 -10.61 10.44
CA PRO A 4 17.61 -10.43 9.56
C PRO A 4 17.20 -11.75 8.91
N LYS A 5 15.90 -12.10 8.96
CA LYS A 5 15.37 -13.32 8.33
C LYS A 5 15.36 -13.23 6.79
N VAL A 6 15.31 -12.00 6.25
CA VAL A 6 15.35 -11.72 4.80
C VAL A 6 16.64 -10.98 4.49
N THR A 7 17.45 -11.56 3.61
CA THR A 7 18.72 -10.97 3.15
C THR A 7 18.76 -10.89 1.64
N ASN A 8 19.59 -10.00 1.12
CA ASN A 8 19.87 -9.98 -0.32
C ASN A 8 20.55 -11.29 -0.75
N PRO A 9 20.30 -11.77 -1.97
CA PRO A 9 21.09 -12.84 -2.55
C PRO A 9 22.55 -12.38 -2.76
N ASN A 10 23.48 -13.32 -2.90
CA ASN A 10 24.91 -13.00 -3.10
C ASN A 10 25.15 -12.14 -4.35
N ASN A 11 24.35 -12.35 -5.40
CA ASN A 11 24.41 -11.58 -6.64
C ASN A 11 22.98 -11.10 -6.95
N PRO A 12 22.53 -10.00 -6.34
CA PRO A 12 21.20 -9.49 -6.57
C PRO A 12 21.06 -8.99 -8.01
N VAL A 13 19.93 -9.30 -8.62
CA VAL A 13 19.53 -8.73 -9.90
C VAL A 13 19.06 -7.31 -9.67
N ASP A 14 19.56 -6.37 -10.44
CA ASP A 14 19.07 -5.01 -10.44
C ASP A 14 17.65 -4.96 -11.01
N LEU A 15 16.78 -4.20 -10.36
CA LEU A 15 15.42 -4.00 -10.83
C LEU A 15 15.46 -2.97 -11.97
N PRO A 16 15.10 -3.38 -13.22
CA PRO A 16 15.02 -2.42 -14.33
C PRO A 16 13.89 -1.42 -14.09
N GLU A 17 13.61 -0.55 -15.04
CA GLU A 17 12.46 0.35 -14.96
C GLU A 17 11.17 -0.45 -14.66
N VAL A 18 10.58 -0.19 -13.48
CA VAL A 18 9.43 -0.93 -12.98
C VAL A 18 8.18 -0.53 -13.75
N LYS A 19 7.51 -1.52 -14.37
CA LYS A 19 6.18 -1.37 -15.00
C LYS A 19 5.06 -1.61 -13.99
N GLY A 20 5.30 -2.51 -13.03
CA GLY A 20 4.40 -2.80 -11.93
C GLY A 20 3.50 -4.01 -12.13
N LYS A 21 3.86 -4.97 -12.99
CA LYS A 21 3.18 -6.28 -13.04
C LYS A 21 3.56 -7.10 -11.82
N ILE A 22 2.57 -7.68 -11.12
CA ILE A 22 2.79 -8.54 -9.95
C ILE A 22 2.15 -9.90 -10.20
N GLU A 23 2.90 -10.98 -9.95
CA GLU A 23 2.41 -12.35 -10.11
C GLU A 23 2.68 -13.15 -8.83
N PHE A 24 1.65 -13.78 -8.30
CA PHE A 24 1.75 -14.83 -7.29
C PHE A 24 1.47 -16.16 -7.96
N ARG A 25 2.37 -17.13 -7.82
CA ARG A 25 2.26 -18.45 -8.43
C ARG A 25 2.38 -19.55 -7.37
N ASN A 26 1.26 -20.20 -7.05
CA ASN A 26 1.15 -21.29 -6.07
C ASN A 26 1.82 -20.97 -4.71
N VAL A 27 1.60 -19.75 -4.20
CA VAL A 27 2.28 -19.25 -3.01
C VAL A 27 1.71 -19.87 -1.74
N TRP A 28 2.62 -20.43 -0.91
CA TRP A 28 2.35 -20.88 0.44
C TRP A 28 3.20 -20.07 1.42
N PHE A 29 2.56 -19.54 2.46
CA PHE A 29 3.25 -18.71 3.43
C PHE A 29 2.76 -18.97 4.86
N ALA A 30 3.72 -19.09 5.79
CA ALA A 30 3.51 -19.14 7.24
C ALA A 30 4.51 -18.20 7.91
N TYR A 31 4.10 -17.52 8.98
CA TYR A 31 5.00 -16.69 9.81
C TYR A 31 5.91 -17.57 10.67
N GLU A 32 5.38 -18.67 11.17
CA GLU A 32 6.07 -19.63 12.02
C GLU A 32 5.66 -21.06 11.65
N ASN A 33 6.62 -21.96 11.65
CA ASN A 33 6.44 -23.39 11.37
C ASN A 33 5.64 -23.65 10.07
N GLU A 34 4.72 -24.63 10.10
CA GLU A 34 3.83 -25.00 8.98
C GLU A 34 2.40 -24.52 9.18
N ASP A 35 2.17 -23.52 10.05
CA ASP A 35 0.84 -22.90 10.19
C ASP A 35 0.62 -21.91 9.03
N TYR A 36 0.22 -22.46 7.90
CA TYR A 36 0.08 -21.71 6.65
C TYR A 36 -1.07 -20.72 6.71
N VAL A 37 -0.71 -19.43 6.67
CA VAL A 37 -1.66 -18.30 6.52
C VAL A 37 -2.11 -18.15 5.08
N LEU A 38 -1.22 -18.39 4.08
CA LEU A 38 -1.55 -18.45 2.66
C LEU A 38 -1.34 -19.89 2.17
N LYS A 39 -2.29 -20.38 1.34
CA LYS A 39 -2.36 -21.78 0.89
C LYS A 39 -2.69 -21.82 -0.59
N ASP A 40 -1.67 -22.06 -1.42
CA ASP A 40 -1.82 -22.18 -2.88
C ASP A 40 -2.45 -20.93 -3.51
N VAL A 41 -1.89 -19.77 -3.19
CA VAL A 41 -2.39 -18.48 -3.68
C VAL A 41 -1.78 -18.15 -5.02
N SER A 42 -2.63 -17.96 -6.05
CA SER A 42 -2.21 -17.56 -7.39
C SER A 42 -3.12 -16.45 -7.91
N PHE A 43 -2.51 -15.38 -8.41
CA PHE A 43 -3.17 -14.28 -9.11
C PHE A 43 -2.15 -13.44 -9.88
N THR A 44 -2.63 -12.63 -10.80
CA THR A 44 -1.82 -11.65 -11.54
C THR A 44 -2.48 -10.30 -11.45
N ILE A 45 -1.67 -9.26 -11.24
CA ILE A 45 -2.06 -7.84 -11.28
C ILE A 45 -1.29 -7.21 -12.43
N MET A 46 -2.00 -6.56 -13.33
CA MET A 46 -1.41 -5.91 -14.49
C MET A 46 -0.88 -4.50 -14.14
N PRO A 47 0.10 -3.97 -14.90
CA PRO A 47 0.58 -2.61 -14.70
C PRO A 47 -0.56 -1.59 -14.72
N GLY A 48 -0.61 -0.72 -13.69
CA GLY A 48 -1.63 0.32 -13.55
C GLY A 48 -3.00 -0.16 -13.05
N GLU A 49 -3.18 -1.47 -12.82
CA GLU A 49 -4.44 -2.03 -12.31
C GLU A 49 -4.63 -1.71 -10.82
N LYS A 50 -5.86 -1.39 -10.42
CA LYS A 50 -6.28 -1.17 -9.03
C LYS A 50 -6.98 -2.42 -8.51
N VAL A 51 -6.35 -3.13 -7.60
CA VAL A 51 -6.86 -4.40 -7.05
C VAL A 51 -7.19 -4.27 -5.57
N ALA A 52 -8.42 -4.61 -5.21
CA ALA A 52 -8.87 -4.67 -3.83
C ALA A 52 -8.89 -6.10 -3.29
N PHE A 53 -8.23 -6.33 -2.15
CA PHE A 53 -8.35 -7.56 -1.40
C PHE A 53 -9.43 -7.44 -0.33
N VAL A 54 -10.41 -8.32 -0.38
CA VAL A 54 -11.54 -8.38 0.58
C VAL A 54 -11.63 -9.74 1.25
N GLY A 55 -12.19 -9.80 2.43
CA GLY A 55 -12.35 -11.03 3.20
C GLY A 55 -12.34 -10.76 4.71
N ALA A 56 -12.73 -11.74 5.50
CA ALA A 56 -12.74 -11.65 6.97
C ALA A 56 -11.32 -11.38 7.53
N THR A 57 -11.27 -10.88 8.76
CA THR A 57 -10.01 -10.76 9.51
C THR A 57 -9.35 -12.15 9.60
N GLY A 58 -8.03 -12.18 9.43
CA GLY A 58 -7.28 -13.44 9.40
C GLY A 58 -7.35 -14.21 8.07
N ALA A 59 -7.99 -13.68 7.02
CA ALA A 59 -8.04 -14.33 5.71
C ALA A 59 -6.70 -14.33 4.95
N GLY A 60 -5.68 -13.57 5.40
CA GLY A 60 -4.36 -13.50 4.79
C GLY A 60 -4.10 -12.24 3.95
N LYS A 61 -5.00 -11.24 3.96
CA LYS A 61 -4.89 -10.03 3.14
C LYS A 61 -3.63 -9.21 3.42
N SER A 62 -3.38 -8.83 4.67
CA SER A 62 -2.17 -8.07 5.06
C SER A 62 -0.88 -8.87 4.84
N SER A 63 -0.96 -10.22 4.89
CA SER A 63 0.20 -11.07 4.56
C SER A 63 0.62 -10.92 3.09
N ILE A 64 -0.35 -10.78 2.16
CA ILE A 64 -0.06 -10.50 0.75
C ILE A 64 0.70 -9.19 0.61
N LEU A 65 0.24 -8.11 1.29
CA LEU A 65 0.91 -6.81 1.25
C LEU A 65 2.36 -6.92 1.74
N ASN A 66 2.57 -7.62 2.85
CA ASN A 66 3.91 -7.83 3.42
C ASN A 66 4.84 -8.64 2.49
N LEU A 67 4.29 -9.58 1.75
CA LEU A 67 5.07 -10.41 0.83
C LEU A 67 5.47 -9.66 -0.44
N ILE A 68 4.66 -8.73 -0.94
CA ILE A 68 5.00 -7.89 -2.10
C ILE A 68 6.26 -7.06 -1.80
N GLY A 69 6.38 -6.48 -0.59
CA GLY A 69 7.58 -5.74 -0.13
C GLY A 69 8.73 -6.65 0.33
N ARG A 70 8.57 -7.96 0.22
CA ARG A 70 9.54 -8.96 0.72
C ARG A 70 9.98 -8.66 2.15
N TYR A 71 9.01 -8.43 3.06
CA TYR A 71 9.29 -8.37 4.49
C TYR A 71 9.44 -9.78 5.11
N TYR A 72 8.96 -10.79 4.38
CA TYR A 72 9.09 -12.22 4.69
C TYR A 72 9.37 -12.99 3.41
N ASP A 73 10.06 -14.12 3.50
CA ASP A 73 10.22 -15.07 2.40
C ASP A 73 9.14 -16.16 2.48
N ILE A 74 8.65 -16.58 1.31
CA ILE A 74 7.64 -17.63 1.17
C ILE A 74 8.28 -19.01 1.26
N GLN A 75 7.50 -20.02 1.71
CA GLN A 75 7.96 -21.41 1.81
C GLN A 75 7.84 -22.17 0.48
N LYS A 76 6.77 -21.91 -0.32
CA LYS A 76 6.55 -22.58 -1.63
C LYS A 76 5.96 -21.58 -2.62
N GLY A 77 6.20 -21.83 -3.91
CA GLY A 77 5.73 -21.00 -5.01
C GLY A 77 6.70 -19.88 -5.36
N GLU A 78 6.20 -18.90 -6.07
CA GLU A 78 6.97 -17.74 -6.55
C GLU A 78 6.16 -16.45 -6.46
N ILE A 79 6.85 -15.34 -6.21
CA ILE A 79 6.31 -13.99 -6.36
C ILE A 79 7.22 -13.26 -7.33
N LEU A 80 6.64 -12.71 -8.40
CA LEU A 80 7.39 -11.99 -9.42
C LEU A 80 6.91 -10.55 -9.53
N ILE A 81 7.85 -9.65 -9.76
CA ILE A 81 7.59 -8.27 -10.21
C ILE A 81 8.22 -8.10 -11.58
N ASP A 82 7.39 -7.73 -12.54
CA ASP A 82 7.78 -7.61 -13.97
C ASP A 82 8.50 -8.85 -14.51
N GLY A 83 8.10 -10.05 -14.03
CA GLY A 83 8.63 -11.34 -14.43
C GLY A 83 9.91 -11.79 -13.72
N ILE A 84 10.45 -10.95 -12.81
CA ILE A 84 11.65 -11.28 -12.00
C ILE A 84 11.20 -11.73 -10.60
N ASN A 85 11.75 -12.84 -10.11
CA ASN A 85 11.45 -13.34 -8.78
C ASN A 85 11.98 -12.36 -7.72
N ILE A 86 11.11 -11.95 -6.78
CA ILE A 86 11.49 -10.97 -5.74
C ILE A 86 12.64 -11.45 -4.84
N LYS A 87 12.90 -12.76 -4.77
CA LYS A 87 14.04 -13.33 -4.04
C LYS A 87 15.38 -13.03 -4.70
N GLU A 88 15.38 -12.80 -6.01
CA GLU A 88 16.58 -12.49 -6.80
C GLU A 88 16.89 -11.00 -6.82
N LEU A 89 15.90 -10.14 -6.52
CA LEU A 89 16.03 -8.69 -6.57
C LEU A 89 16.82 -8.14 -5.37
N ASN A 90 17.46 -6.99 -5.61
CA ASN A 90 17.96 -6.14 -4.54
C ASN A 90 16.77 -5.61 -3.73
N THR A 91 16.73 -5.90 -2.41
CA THR A 91 15.59 -5.56 -1.54
C THR A 91 15.39 -4.05 -1.36
N GLU A 92 16.45 -3.26 -1.44
CA GLU A 92 16.36 -1.80 -1.35
C GLU A 92 15.70 -1.23 -2.63
N GLN A 93 16.15 -1.65 -3.81
CA GLN A 93 15.54 -1.25 -5.08
C GLN A 93 14.07 -1.70 -5.17
N LEU A 94 13.77 -2.94 -4.75
CA LEU A 94 12.40 -3.45 -4.67
C LEU A 94 11.51 -2.56 -3.79
N ARG A 95 11.97 -2.23 -2.58
CA ARG A 95 11.20 -1.42 -1.64
C ARG A 95 11.07 0.04 -2.07
N ASN A 96 12.06 0.59 -2.75
CA ASN A 96 11.98 1.93 -3.33
C ASN A 96 10.96 2.03 -4.47
N ALA A 97 10.72 0.92 -5.20
CA ALA A 97 9.69 0.84 -6.23
C ALA A 97 8.26 0.73 -5.68
N ILE A 98 8.12 0.44 -4.37
CA ILE A 98 6.84 0.21 -3.70
C ILE A 98 6.57 1.30 -2.68
N GLY A 99 5.56 2.12 -2.92
CA GLY A 99 5.02 3.05 -1.93
C GLY A 99 4.04 2.34 -1.00
N GLN A 100 4.26 2.47 0.30
CA GLN A 100 3.37 1.90 1.30
C GLN A 100 2.61 2.99 2.04
N VAL A 101 1.28 2.89 2.02
CA VAL A 101 0.38 3.70 2.83
C VAL A 101 -0.19 2.82 3.94
N GLN A 102 0.12 3.16 5.18
CA GLN A 102 -0.31 2.42 6.38
C GLN A 102 -1.54 3.08 7.01
N GLN A 103 -2.34 2.28 7.70
CA GLN A 103 -3.49 2.74 8.48
C GLN A 103 -3.05 3.74 9.57
N ASP A 104 -2.04 3.38 10.35
CA ASP A 104 -1.46 4.25 11.37
C ASP A 104 -0.26 5.00 10.81
N VAL A 105 -0.46 6.29 10.55
CA VAL A 105 0.59 7.15 10.01
C VAL A 105 1.60 7.51 11.10
N PHE A 106 2.82 7.02 10.94
CA PHE A 106 3.92 7.40 11.81
C PHE A 106 4.58 8.70 11.34
N ILE A 107 4.63 9.69 12.23
CA ILE A 107 5.29 10.97 12.00
C ILE A 107 6.53 11.05 12.90
N PHE A 108 7.68 11.34 12.28
CA PHE A 108 8.96 11.47 12.97
C PHE A 108 9.13 12.87 13.56
N THR A 109 9.85 12.97 14.65
CA THR A 109 10.32 14.26 15.18
C THR A 109 11.27 14.92 14.16
N GLY A 110 11.06 16.19 13.88
CA GLY A 110 11.81 16.96 12.89
C GLY A 110 10.99 18.12 12.36
N ASP A 111 10.95 18.31 11.06
CA ASP A 111 10.11 19.28 10.37
C ASP A 111 9.23 18.59 9.30
N ILE A 112 8.32 19.34 8.69
CA ILE A 112 7.41 18.82 7.65
C ILE A 112 8.20 18.27 6.46
N LYS A 113 9.18 18.99 5.93
CA LYS A 113 9.96 18.56 4.75
C LYS A 113 10.75 17.28 5.03
N SER A 114 11.36 17.14 6.22
CA SER A 114 12.08 15.93 6.60
C SER A 114 11.17 14.73 6.78
N ASN A 115 9.91 14.95 7.16
CA ASN A 115 8.90 13.90 7.22
C ASN A 115 8.44 13.45 5.84
N ILE A 116 8.40 14.33 4.84
CA ILE A 116 8.04 13.98 3.47
C ILE A 116 9.20 13.26 2.78
N SER A 117 10.42 13.81 2.84
CA SER A 117 11.60 13.24 2.19
C SER A 117 12.21 12.05 2.93
N LEU A 118 11.79 11.76 4.18
CA LEU A 118 12.46 10.82 5.10
C LEU A 118 13.97 11.10 5.22
N ARG A 119 14.34 12.39 5.16
CA ARG A 119 15.73 12.89 5.15
C ARG A 119 16.57 12.39 3.96
N ASN A 120 15.94 11.90 2.90
CA ASN A 120 16.62 11.63 1.64
C ASN A 120 17.04 12.96 1.02
N LYS A 121 18.36 13.12 0.81
CA LYS A 121 18.97 14.36 0.28
C LYS A 121 18.78 14.49 -1.24
N ASP A 122 18.45 13.40 -1.92
CA ASP A 122 18.22 13.40 -3.36
C ASP A 122 16.84 13.97 -3.73
N ILE A 123 15.93 14.09 -2.75
CA ILE A 123 14.61 14.70 -2.95
C ILE A 123 14.72 16.19 -2.65
N SER A 124 14.58 17.02 -3.67
CA SER A 124 14.63 18.47 -3.60
C SER A 124 13.40 19.05 -2.87
N LEU A 125 13.53 20.30 -2.40
CA LEU A 125 12.41 21.03 -1.80
C LEU A 125 11.27 21.27 -2.82
N GLU A 126 11.59 21.40 -4.09
CA GLU A 126 10.64 21.57 -5.18
C GLU A 126 9.80 20.29 -5.35
N GLU A 127 10.42 19.13 -5.42
CA GLU A 127 9.73 17.84 -5.48
C GLU A 127 8.85 17.59 -4.25
N ILE A 128 9.31 18.00 -3.05
CA ILE A 128 8.50 17.94 -1.83
C ILE A 128 7.23 18.82 -1.94
N LYS A 129 7.37 20.04 -2.49
CA LYS A 129 6.25 20.97 -2.69
C LYS A 129 5.28 20.44 -3.74
N ASP A 130 5.80 19.91 -4.85
CA ASP A 130 5.00 19.33 -5.92
C ASP A 130 4.20 18.12 -5.42
N ALA A 131 4.85 17.21 -4.70
CA ALA A 131 4.20 16.07 -4.07
C ALA A 131 3.10 16.50 -3.08
N SER A 132 3.38 17.51 -2.27
CA SER A 132 2.42 18.04 -1.30
C SER A 132 1.22 18.72 -1.97
N SER A 133 1.47 19.49 -3.01
CA SER A 133 0.42 20.16 -3.80
C SER A 133 -0.48 19.15 -4.50
N TYR A 134 0.13 18.12 -5.10
CA TYR A 134 -0.61 17.10 -5.85
C TYR A 134 -1.63 16.34 -4.98
N VAL A 135 -1.30 16.06 -3.72
CA VAL A 135 -2.19 15.39 -2.76
C VAL A 135 -2.90 16.35 -1.81
N ASN A 136 -3.01 17.63 -2.14
CA ASN A 136 -3.68 18.68 -1.37
C ASN A 136 -3.07 18.94 0.04
N ALA A 137 -1.89 18.40 0.35
CA ALA A 137 -1.22 18.62 1.63
C ALA A 137 -0.71 20.06 1.78
N SER A 138 -0.32 20.74 0.69
CA SER A 138 0.13 22.15 0.70
C SER A 138 -0.92 23.10 1.32
N THR A 139 -2.21 22.78 1.19
CA THR A 139 -3.31 23.61 1.71
C THR A 139 -3.25 23.86 3.22
N PHE A 140 -2.76 22.89 3.98
CA PHE A 140 -2.54 23.07 5.42
C PHE A 140 -1.09 23.43 5.74
N ILE A 141 -0.10 22.89 5.01
CA ILE A 141 1.33 23.13 5.27
C ILE A 141 1.64 24.63 5.15
N GLU A 142 1.14 25.30 4.12
CA GLU A 142 1.39 26.72 3.86
C GLU A 142 0.73 27.67 4.88
N LYS A 143 -0.24 27.18 5.65
CA LYS A 143 -0.88 27.91 6.75
C LYS A 143 -0.12 27.79 8.07
N LEU A 144 0.85 26.89 8.18
CA LEU A 144 1.69 26.74 9.36
C LEU A 144 2.69 27.91 9.46
N PRO A 145 3.06 28.38 10.67
CA PRO A 145 3.95 29.54 10.87
C PRO A 145 5.26 29.46 10.11
N HIS A 146 5.86 28.27 10.01
CA HIS A 146 7.13 28.03 9.32
C HIS A 146 6.96 27.14 8.06
N SER A 147 5.71 26.89 7.61
CA SER A 147 5.40 26.12 6.39
C SER A 147 6.13 24.76 6.38
N TYR A 148 6.96 24.47 5.39
CA TYR A 148 7.71 23.21 5.26
C TYR A 148 8.82 23.03 6.30
N ASP A 149 9.26 24.12 6.95
CA ASP A 149 10.21 24.11 8.06
C ASP A 149 9.52 24.04 9.43
N GLU A 150 8.19 23.93 9.47
CA GLU A 150 7.43 23.83 10.73
C GLU A 150 7.89 22.63 11.54
N PRO A 151 8.29 22.84 12.80
CA PRO A 151 8.69 21.75 13.69
C PRO A 151 7.53 20.79 13.98
N VAL A 152 7.81 19.51 13.86
CA VAL A 152 6.86 18.44 14.17
C VAL A 152 7.36 17.64 15.37
N THR A 153 6.53 17.56 16.39
CA THR A 153 6.79 16.80 17.61
C THR A 153 6.57 15.31 17.39
N GLU A 154 6.96 14.50 18.37
CA GLU A 154 6.79 13.05 18.33
C GLU A 154 5.34 12.66 17.97
N ARG A 155 5.21 11.75 17.00
CA ARG A 155 3.93 11.27 16.46
C ARG A 155 3.05 12.35 15.82
N GLY A 156 3.57 13.56 15.58
CA GLY A 156 2.79 14.63 14.96
C GLY A 156 1.58 15.06 15.80
N SER A 157 1.73 15.14 17.13
CA SER A 157 0.62 15.45 18.05
C SER A 157 -0.04 16.80 17.80
N THR A 158 0.63 17.70 17.08
CA THR A 158 0.11 19.03 16.68
C THR A 158 -0.72 18.96 15.36
N LEU A 159 -0.67 17.85 14.65
CA LEU A 159 -1.39 17.66 13.40
C LEU A 159 -2.68 16.84 13.61
N SER A 160 -3.75 17.19 12.89
CA SER A 160 -4.97 16.38 12.88
C SER A 160 -4.71 15.01 12.22
N SER A 161 -5.61 14.04 12.43
CA SER A 161 -5.52 12.73 11.75
C SER A 161 -5.47 12.86 10.23
N GLY A 162 -6.32 13.73 9.66
CA GLY A 162 -6.35 14.01 8.23
C GLY A 162 -5.06 14.66 7.72
N GLN A 163 -4.50 15.63 8.46
CA GLN A 163 -3.22 16.25 8.10
C GLN A 163 -2.07 15.24 8.10
N ARG A 164 -2.02 14.35 9.09
CA ARG A 164 -1.03 13.26 9.10
C ARG A 164 -1.19 12.33 7.90
N GLN A 165 -2.43 12.03 7.52
CA GLN A 165 -2.71 11.18 6.35
C GLN A 165 -2.25 11.84 5.04
N LEU A 166 -2.59 13.12 4.82
CA LEU A 166 -2.12 13.88 3.65
C LEU A 166 -0.59 13.98 3.62
N LEU A 167 0.06 14.15 4.77
CA LEU A 167 1.52 14.15 4.87
C LEU A 167 2.11 12.78 4.49
N SER A 168 1.46 11.69 4.87
CA SER A 168 1.86 10.33 4.46
C SER A 168 1.72 10.12 2.94
N PHE A 169 0.68 10.67 2.34
CA PHE A 169 0.50 10.62 0.88
C PHE A 169 1.58 11.43 0.16
N ALA A 170 1.87 12.65 0.62
CA ALA A 170 2.95 13.48 0.08
C ALA A 170 4.31 12.76 0.20
N ARG A 171 4.59 12.13 1.36
CA ARG A 171 5.76 11.27 1.58
C ARG A 171 5.83 10.16 0.53
N THR A 172 4.76 9.40 0.37
CA THR A 172 4.71 8.28 -0.59
C THR A 172 4.95 8.77 -2.01
N LEU A 173 4.35 9.90 -2.39
CA LEU A 173 4.47 10.46 -3.74
C LEU A 173 5.87 11.01 -4.03
N ALA A 174 6.54 11.61 -3.06
CA ALA A 174 7.89 12.17 -3.20
C ALA A 174 8.93 11.13 -3.65
N PHE A 175 8.72 9.85 -3.34
CA PHE A 175 9.55 8.74 -3.81
C PHE A 175 9.14 8.17 -5.18
N GLN A 176 8.08 8.68 -5.80
CA GLN A 176 7.59 8.31 -7.13
C GLN A 176 7.44 6.79 -7.36
N PRO A 177 6.85 6.03 -6.44
CA PRO A 177 6.73 4.59 -6.59
C PRO A 177 5.84 4.22 -7.79
N LYS A 178 6.10 3.09 -8.42
CA LYS A 178 5.26 2.52 -9.50
C LYS A 178 4.18 1.58 -8.98
N ILE A 179 4.41 1.01 -7.81
CA ILE A 179 3.49 0.11 -7.12
C ILE A 179 3.07 0.76 -5.81
N LEU A 180 1.78 0.78 -5.52
CA LEU A 180 1.22 1.22 -4.25
C LEU A 180 0.63 0.04 -3.49
N VAL A 181 0.98 -0.06 -2.22
CA VAL A 181 0.42 -1.03 -1.28
C VAL A 181 -0.26 -0.26 -0.16
N MET A 182 -1.55 -0.51 0.05
CA MET A 182 -2.34 0.24 1.01
C MET A 182 -3.08 -0.70 1.96
N ASP A 183 -2.89 -0.52 3.26
CA ASP A 183 -3.65 -1.21 4.30
C ASP A 183 -4.57 -0.17 4.96
N GLU A 184 -5.87 -0.25 4.69
CA GLU A 184 -6.97 0.55 5.26
C GLU A 184 -6.68 2.06 5.51
N ALA A 185 -6.41 2.82 4.44
CA ALA A 185 -5.88 4.19 4.50
C ALA A 185 -6.80 5.29 5.08
N THR A 186 -8.01 5.00 5.60
CA THR A 186 -9.01 6.07 5.88
C THR A 186 -9.89 5.86 7.13
N ALA A 187 -9.43 5.17 8.17
CA ALA A 187 -10.21 5.00 9.40
C ALA A 187 -10.21 6.29 10.26
N ASN A 188 -11.39 6.64 10.82
CA ASN A 188 -11.56 7.70 11.85
C ASN A 188 -11.19 9.14 11.45
N ILE A 189 -11.66 9.61 10.30
CA ILE A 189 -11.45 10.98 9.81
C ILE A 189 -12.80 11.74 9.86
N ASP A 190 -12.75 13.04 10.18
CA ASP A 190 -13.92 13.91 10.12
C ASP A 190 -14.43 14.09 8.68
N THR A 191 -15.73 14.33 8.53
CA THR A 191 -16.41 14.34 7.20
C THR A 191 -15.86 15.40 6.24
N GLU A 192 -15.40 16.55 6.74
CA GLU A 192 -14.89 17.64 5.89
C GLU A 192 -13.51 17.28 5.32
N THR A 193 -12.65 16.70 6.14
CA THR A 193 -11.31 16.26 5.73
C THR A 193 -11.38 14.96 4.90
N GLU A 194 -12.41 14.15 5.08
CA GLU A 194 -12.59 12.89 4.35
C GLU A 194 -12.63 13.07 2.83
N SER A 195 -13.35 14.09 2.34
CA SER A 195 -13.43 14.38 0.90
C SER A 195 -12.07 14.73 0.31
N LEU A 196 -11.29 15.55 1.02
CA LEU A 196 -9.93 15.90 0.59
C LEU A 196 -8.99 14.70 0.56
N ILE A 197 -9.13 13.80 1.52
CA ILE A 197 -8.33 12.57 1.58
C ILE A 197 -8.72 11.60 0.47
N GLN A 198 -10.00 11.46 0.15
CA GLN A 198 -10.44 10.61 -0.97
C GLN A 198 -9.90 11.14 -2.30
N GLU A 199 -10.00 12.46 -2.54
CA GLU A 199 -9.42 13.09 -3.73
C GLU A 199 -7.90 12.87 -3.82
N ALA A 200 -7.19 13.07 -2.69
CA ALA A 200 -5.74 12.85 -2.62
C ALA A 200 -5.37 11.39 -2.87
N LEU A 201 -6.18 10.45 -2.37
CA LEU A 201 -6.00 9.02 -2.58
C LEU A 201 -6.19 8.64 -4.05
N GLU A 202 -7.22 9.14 -4.70
CA GLU A 202 -7.45 8.91 -6.14
C GLU A 202 -6.29 9.44 -6.98
N LYS A 203 -5.82 10.65 -6.68
CA LYS A 203 -4.63 11.23 -7.32
C LYS A 203 -3.39 10.36 -7.10
N LEU A 204 -3.17 9.90 -5.87
CA LEU A 204 -2.04 9.03 -5.53
C LEU A 204 -2.07 7.72 -6.33
N MET A 205 -3.23 7.12 -6.54
CA MET A 205 -3.41 5.87 -7.29
C MET A 205 -3.25 6.03 -8.81
N THR A 206 -3.40 7.24 -9.34
CA THR A 206 -3.39 7.49 -10.79
C THR A 206 -2.06 7.10 -11.42
N GLY A 207 -2.10 6.25 -12.46
CA GLY A 207 -0.93 5.79 -13.21
C GLY A 207 -0.02 4.81 -12.47
N ARG A 208 -0.49 4.21 -11.38
CA ARG A 208 0.26 3.26 -10.54
C ARG A 208 -0.52 1.95 -10.38
N THR A 209 0.21 0.84 -10.34
CA THR A 209 -0.34 -0.44 -9.91
C THR A 209 -0.67 -0.34 -8.43
N THR A 210 -1.93 -0.54 -8.07
CA THR A 210 -2.39 -0.33 -6.70
C THR A 210 -2.97 -1.61 -6.11
N ILE A 211 -2.47 -1.99 -4.95
CA ILE A 211 -2.97 -3.10 -4.16
C ILE A 211 -3.49 -2.56 -2.84
N MET A 212 -4.75 -2.82 -2.54
CA MET A 212 -5.37 -2.32 -1.33
C MET A 212 -6.10 -3.42 -0.55
N VAL A 213 -5.93 -3.40 0.76
CA VAL A 213 -6.84 -4.08 1.68
C VAL A 213 -7.93 -3.09 2.03
N ALA A 214 -9.11 -3.30 1.50
CA ALA A 214 -10.18 -2.32 1.63
C ALA A 214 -11.27 -2.81 2.60
N HIS A 215 -11.67 -1.90 3.48
CA HIS A 215 -12.79 -2.07 4.40
C HIS A 215 -13.97 -1.16 4.06
N ARG A 216 -13.78 -0.18 3.16
CA ARG A 216 -14.84 0.73 2.70
C ARG A 216 -15.38 0.31 1.34
N LEU A 217 -16.71 0.21 1.25
CA LEU A 217 -17.40 -0.15 0.00
C LEU A 217 -17.06 0.78 -1.16
N SER A 218 -16.97 2.10 -0.92
CA SER A 218 -16.63 3.09 -1.94
C SER A 218 -15.30 2.80 -2.63
N THR A 219 -14.29 2.42 -1.88
CA THR A 219 -12.97 2.08 -2.42
C THR A 219 -12.98 0.76 -3.21
N ILE A 220 -13.73 -0.23 -2.70
CA ILE A 220 -13.86 -1.56 -3.33
C ILE A 220 -14.57 -1.47 -4.68
N GLN A 221 -15.68 -0.71 -4.74
CA GLN A 221 -16.54 -0.61 -5.92
C GLN A 221 -15.83 0.00 -7.15
N HIS A 222 -14.84 0.86 -6.94
CA HIS A 222 -14.09 1.54 -8.00
C HIS A 222 -12.76 0.83 -8.37
N SER A 223 -12.52 -0.36 -7.82
CA SER A 223 -11.36 -1.18 -8.18
C SER A 223 -11.59 -1.90 -9.51
N ASP A 224 -10.54 -2.02 -10.32
CA ASP A 224 -10.60 -2.73 -11.61
C ASP A 224 -10.84 -4.23 -11.38
N ASN A 225 -10.29 -4.79 -10.28
CA ASN A 225 -10.48 -6.17 -9.89
C ASN A 225 -10.57 -6.30 -8.36
N ILE A 226 -11.37 -7.23 -7.90
CA ILE A 226 -11.55 -7.56 -6.50
C ILE A 226 -11.16 -9.02 -6.31
N ILE A 227 -10.25 -9.28 -5.38
CA ILE A 227 -9.82 -10.62 -5.01
C ILE A 227 -10.37 -10.96 -3.63
N VAL A 228 -11.22 -11.96 -3.57
CA VAL A 228 -11.88 -12.41 -2.33
C VAL A 228 -11.05 -13.51 -1.67
N MET A 229 -10.54 -13.20 -0.47
CA MET A 229 -9.75 -14.11 0.33
C MET A 229 -10.61 -14.80 1.40
N HIS A 230 -10.47 -16.11 1.54
CA HIS A 230 -11.07 -16.86 2.63
C HIS A 230 -10.17 -18.01 3.09
N LYS A 231 -9.83 -18.03 4.37
CA LYS A 231 -8.98 -19.05 5.01
C LYS A 231 -7.67 -19.29 4.25
N GLY A 232 -6.98 -18.19 3.88
CA GLY A 232 -5.68 -18.21 3.21
C GLY A 232 -5.71 -18.57 1.72
N LYS A 233 -6.87 -18.59 1.08
CA LYS A 233 -7.03 -18.93 -0.34
C LYS A 233 -7.79 -17.85 -1.11
N VAL A 234 -7.45 -17.64 -2.36
CA VAL A 234 -8.30 -16.91 -3.30
C VAL A 234 -9.54 -17.76 -3.62
N ARG A 235 -10.72 -17.19 -3.43
CA ARG A 235 -12.00 -17.87 -3.67
C ARG A 235 -12.78 -17.32 -4.84
N GLU A 236 -12.76 -16.02 -5.01
CA GLU A 236 -13.44 -15.32 -6.08
C GLU A 236 -12.54 -14.19 -6.57
N SER A 237 -12.64 -13.87 -7.85
CA SER A 237 -12.03 -12.71 -8.46
C SER A 237 -12.92 -12.20 -9.57
N GLY A 238 -12.93 -10.86 -9.76
CA GLY A 238 -13.70 -10.18 -10.78
C GLY A 238 -14.04 -8.75 -10.38
N THR A 239 -14.75 -8.05 -11.23
CA THR A 239 -15.27 -6.70 -10.97
C THR A 239 -16.38 -6.74 -9.90
N HIS A 240 -16.68 -5.58 -9.32
CA HIS A 240 -17.78 -5.42 -8.36
C HIS A 240 -19.11 -6.03 -8.87
N GLN A 241 -19.49 -5.71 -10.10
CA GLN A 241 -20.75 -6.17 -10.68
C GLN A 241 -20.76 -7.67 -10.95
N GLU A 242 -19.65 -8.24 -11.46
CA GLU A 242 -19.53 -9.67 -11.68
C GLU A 242 -19.66 -10.47 -10.39
N LEU A 243 -18.99 -9.99 -9.33
CA LEU A 243 -19.01 -10.67 -8.02
C LEU A 243 -20.35 -10.56 -7.33
N LEU A 244 -21.08 -9.44 -7.47
CA LEU A 244 -22.46 -9.33 -6.99
C LEU A 244 -23.38 -10.35 -7.68
N ASN A 245 -23.25 -10.50 -9.00
CA ASN A 245 -24.07 -11.42 -9.79
C ASN A 245 -23.78 -12.90 -9.48
N LYS A 246 -22.57 -13.23 -9.05
CA LYS A 246 -22.19 -14.59 -8.62
C LYS A 246 -22.90 -15.05 -7.35
N ASN A 247 -23.48 -14.13 -6.54
CA ASN A 247 -24.10 -14.44 -5.25
C ASN A 247 -23.20 -15.27 -4.30
N GLY A 248 -21.89 -15.06 -4.36
CA GLY A 248 -20.89 -15.81 -3.63
C GLY A 248 -20.50 -15.18 -2.27
N ILE A 249 -19.24 -15.36 -1.90
CA ILE A 249 -18.67 -14.82 -0.65
C ILE A 249 -18.67 -13.29 -0.70
N TYR A 250 -18.32 -12.69 -1.83
CA TYR A 250 -18.31 -11.24 -2.01
C TYR A 250 -19.68 -10.62 -1.71
N LYS A 251 -20.73 -11.16 -2.30
CA LYS A 251 -22.10 -10.65 -2.10
C LYS A 251 -22.51 -10.69 -0.63
N LYS A 252 -22.18 -11.77 0.09
CA LYS A 252 -22.43 -11.87 1.53
C LYS A 252 -21.67 -10.84 2.35
N LEU A 253 -20.40 -10.58 2.02
CA LEU A 253 -19.60 -9.53 2.68
C LEU A 253 -20.17 -8.14 2.39
N TYR A 254 -20.58 -7.91 1.15
CA TYR A 254 -21.20 -6.65 0.72
C TYR A 254 -22.48 -6.37 1.50
N ASP A 255 -23.38 -7.36 1.59
CA ASP A 255 -24.67 -7.21 2.30
C ASP A 255 -24.49 -6.97 3.80
N LEU A 256 -23.45 -7.58 4.41
CA LEU A 256 -23.10 -7.34 5.83
C LEU A 256 -22.55 -5.94 6.10
N GLN A 257 -21.97 -5.27 5.12
CA GLN A 257 -21.47 -3.90 5.27
C GLN A 257 -22.55 -2.84 5.04
N LEU A 258 -23.66 -3.20 4.39
CA LEU A 258 -24.81 -2.31 4.17
C LEU A 258 -25.85 -2.43 5.28
N ALA A 259 -25.80 -3.47 6.12
CA ALA A 259 -26.70 -3.71 7.25
C ALA A 259 -26.23 -2.98 8.52
#